data_a08d25199311a488df07835aaa269e89
#
_entry.id   a08d25199311a488df07835aaa269e89
#
_cell.length_a   1.000
_cell.length_b   1.000
_cell.length_c   1.000
_cell.angle_alpha   90.00
_cell.angle_beta   90.00
_cell.angle_gamma   90.00
#
_symmetry.space_group_name_H-M   'P 1'
#
loop_
_entity.id
_entity.type
_entity.pdbx_description
1 polymer ?
#
loop_
_entity_poly.entity_id
_entity_poly.type
_entity_poly.pdbx_seq_one_letter_code
_entity_poly.pdbx_strand_id
1 'polypeptide(L)' 'MALEILNLPVRGMTCGNCARSVERKLSSVPGVTKASVDLNSAVATVEYDAELVKPDVLANAVRQLGYEVAA' A
#
# COMPACT_ATOMS: atom_id res chain seq x y z
N MET A 1 0.97 20.16 -6.10
CA MET A 1 0.98 18.92 -5.28
C MET A 1 -0.42 18.32 -5.28
N ALA A 2 -0.52 17.06 -5.70
CA ALA A 2 -1.81 16.37 -5.83
C ALA A 2 -1.84 15.16 -4.91
N LEU A 3 -1.89 15.41 -3.60
CA LEU A 3 -1.95 14.34 -2.62
C LEU A 3 -3.31 13.66 -2.65
N GLU A 4 -3.29 12.35 -2.75
CA GLU A 4 -4.49 11.53 -2.75
C GLU A 4 -4.33 10.38 -1.77
N ILE A 5 -5.44 9.87 -1.30
CA ILE A 5 -5.48 8.73 -0.40
C ILE A 5 -6.06 7.53 -1.14
N LEU A 6 -5.34 6.43 -1.12
CA LEU A 6 -5.75 5.19 -1.76
C LEU A 6 -5.92 4.11 -0.71
N ASN A 7 -7.05 3.44 -0.73
CA ASN A 7 -7.32 2.28 0.13
C ASN A 7 -7.20 1.02 -0.72
N LEU A 8 -6.22 0.18 -0.40
CA LEU A 8 -5.98 -1.08 -1.11
C LEU A 8 -6.35 -2.25 -0.22
N PRO A 9 -7.43 -2.96 -0.53
CA PRO A 9 -7.69 -4.23 0.16
C PRO A 9 -6.60 -5.24 -0.19
N VAL A 10 -5.92 -5.76 0.82
CA VAL A 10 -4.80 -6.67 0.63
C VAL A 10 -5.13 -8.01 1.26
N ARG A 11 -5.05 -9.09 0.49
CA ARG A 11 -5.30 -10.44 0.96
C ARG A 11 -3.98 -11.18 1.20
N GLY A 12 -4.00 -12.07 2.18
CA GLY A 12 -2.84 -12.90 2.50
C GLY A 12 -2.03 -12.39 3.68
N MET A 13 -2.39 -11.26 4.26
CA MET A 13 -1.77 -10.78 5.48
C MET A 13 -2.33 -11.57 6.66
N THR A 14 -1.48 -12.39 7.28
CA THR A 14 -1.91 -13.26 8.38
C THR A 14 -1.37 -12.84 9.73
N CYS A 15 -0.45 -11.88 9.77
CA CYS A 15 0.16 -11.43 11.02
C CYS A 15 0.66 -10.00 10.91
N GLY A 16 1.04 -9.41 12.05
CA GLY A 16 1.53 -8.04 12.09
C GLY A 16 2.80 -7.81 11.28
N ASN A 17 3.65 -8.83 11.14
CA ASN A 17 4.85 -8.73 10.33
C ASN A 17 4.50 -8.54 8.85
N CYS A 18 3.45 -9.20 8.39
CA CYS A 18 2.97 -9.05 7.02
C CYS A 18 2.51 -7.62 6.77
N ALA A 19 1.74 -7.08 7.70
CA ALA A 19 1.27 -5.69 7.60
C ALA A 19 2.44 -4.70 7.57
N ARG A 20 3.45 -4.92 8.39
CA ARG A 20 4.65 -4.08 8.40
C ARG A 20 5.43 -4.16 7.09
N SER A 21 5.51 -5.35 6.50
CA SER A 21 6.19 -5.53 5.22
C SER A 21 5.51 -4.73 4.13
N VAL A 22 4.18 -4.77 4.09
CA VAL A 22 3.40 -3.99 3.12
C VAL A 22 3.61 -2.50 3.36
N GLU A 23 3.53 -2.06 4.61
CA GLU A 23 3.72 -0.66 4.96
C GLU A 23 5.10 -0.16 4.55
N ARG A 24 6.15 -0.92 4.83
CA ARG A 24 7.51 -0.58 4.44
C ARG A 24 7.66 -0.50 2.93
N LYS A 25 7.11 -1.46 2.23
CA LYS A 25 7.20 -1.50 0.77
C LYS A 25 6.55 -0.28 0.16
N LEU A 26 5.35 0.05 0.61
CA LEU A 26 4.63 1.22 0.11
C LEU A 26 5.35 2.51 0.46
N SER A 27 5.88 2.61 1.68
CA SER A 27 6.62 3.80 2.12
C SER A 27 7.90 4.01 1.33
N SER A 28 8.47 2.97 0.75
CA SER A 28 9.70 3.06 -0.03
C SER A 28 9.45 3.55 -1.46
N VAL A 29 8.20 3.61 -1.90
CA VAL A 29 7.88 4.06 -3.25
C VAL A 29 8.03 5.57 -3.33
N PRO A 30 8.80 6.10 -4.31
CA PRO A 30 8.90 7.54 -4.48
C PRO A 30 7.53 8.16 -4.75
N GLY A 31 7.25 9.26 -4.06
CA GLY A 31 5.97 9.93 -4.18
C GLY A 31 4.97 9.56 -3.08
N VAL A 32 5.25 8.53 -2.29
CA VAL A 32 4.41 8.17 -1.15
C VAL A 32 4.81 9.00 0.07
N THR A 33 3.84 9.72 0.62
CA THR A 33 4.06 10.56 1.80
C THR A 33 3.87 9.76 3.08
N LYS A 34 2.85 8.87 3.08
CA LYS A 34 2.52 8.09 4.26
C LYS A 34 1.86 6.78 3.83
N ALA A 35 2.16 5.72 4.53
CA ALA A 35 1.51 4.42 4.33
C ALA A 35 1.14 3.84 5.68
N SER A 36 -0.04 3.25 5.75
CA SER A 36 -0.54 2.61 6.95
C SER A 36 -1.33 1.37 6.56
N VAL A 37 -1.22 0.31 7.34
CA VAL A 37 -1.92 -0.94 7.07
C VAL A 37 -2.74 -1.32 8.29
N ASP A 38 -4.02 -1.59 8.07
CA ASP A 38 -4.91 -2.11 9.09
C ASP A 38 -5.08 -3.61 8.87
N LEU A 39 -4.55 -4.40 9.79
CA LEU A 39 -4.61 -5.86 9.69
C LEU A 39 -6.03 -6.38 9.88
N ASN A 40 -6.81 -5.74 10.74
CA ASN A 40 -8.17 -6.18 11.03
C ASN A 40 -9.10 -6.07 9.82
N SER A 41 -8.99 -4.99 9.08
CA SER A 41 -9.79 -4.79 7.87
C SER A 41 -9.07 -5.27 6.61
N ALA A 42 -7.79 -5.63 6.75
CA ALA A 42 -6.94 -6.06 5.64
C ALA A 42 -6.86 -4.98 4.55
N VAL A 43 -6.73 -3.72 4.95
CA VAL A 43 -6.67 -2.58 4.03
C VAL A 43 -5.39 -1.80 4.25
N ALA A 44 -4.69 -1.51 3.16
CA ALA A 44 -3.55 -0.60 3.17
C ALA A 44 -4.03 0.78 2.72
N THR A 45 -3.79 1.77 3.55
CA THR A 45 -4.13 3.17 3.24
C THR A 45 -2.83 3.90 2.89
N VAL A 46 -2.77 4.46 1.70
CA VAL A 46 -1.58 5.13 1.20
C VAL A 46 -1.90 6.57 0.84
N GLU A 47 -1.12 7.48 1.39
CA GLU A 47 -1.17 8.89 1.02
C GLU A 47 0.01 9.15 0.09
N TYR A 48 -0.29 9.55 -1.13
CA TYR A 48 0.71 9.69 -2.18
C TYR A 48 0.45 10.91 -3.05
N ASP A 49 1.48 11.33 -3.76
CA ASP A 49 1.38 12.41 -4.74
C ASP A 49 1.03 11.80 -6.11
N ALA A 50 -0.18 12.06 -6.58
CA ALA A 50 -0.68 11.50 -7.84
C ALA A 50 0.11 11.97 -9.06
N GLU A 51 0.89 13.04 -8.94
CA GLU A 51 1.76 13.51 -10.02
C GLU A 51 3.05 12.71 -10.08
N LEU A 52 3.48 12.10 -8.98
CA LEU A 52 4.73 11.37 -8.89
C LEU A 52 4.55 9.86 -9.02
N VAL A 53 3.43 9.33 -8.57
CA VAL A 53 3.19 7.89 -8.56
C VAL A 53 1.73 7.61 -8.90
N LYS A 54 1.50 6.47 -9.55
CA LYS A 54 0.14 6.05 -9.92
C LYS A 54 -0.33 4.94 -8.99
N PRO A 55 -1.67 4.79 -8.79
CA PRO A 55 -2.20 3.71 -7.97
C PRO A 55 -1.73 2.31 -8.40
N ASP A 56 -1.55 2.10 -9.70
CA ASP A 56 -1.07 0.81 -10.23
C ASP A 56 0.31 0.45 -9.69
N VAL A 57 1.17 1.45 -9.54
CA VAL A 57 2.52 1.23 -8.99
C VAL A 57 2.44 0.75 -7.56
N LEU A 58 1.53 1.31 -6.77
CA LEU A 58 1.34 0.93 -5.38
C LEU A 58 0.78 -0.49 -5.28
N ALA A 59 -0.21 -0.82 -6.10
CA ALA A 59 -0.77 -2.16 -6.14
C ALA A 59 0.27 -3.19 -6.54
N ASN A 60 1.09 -2.89 -7.55
CA ASN A 60 2.15 -3.78 -7.99
C ASN A 60 3.21 -3.98 -6.92
N ALA A 61 3.53 -2.94 -6.16
CA ALA A 61 4.49 -3.04 -5.06
C ALA A 61 4.03 -4.08 -4.03
N VAL A 62 2.73 -4.08 -3.72
CA VAL A 62 2.17 -5.07 -2.79
C VAL A 62 2.18 -6.47 -3.40
N ARG A 63 1.84 -6.58 -4.69
CA ARG A 63 1.85 -7.87 -5.38
C ARG A 63 3.25 -8.49 -5.43
N GLN A 64 4.28 -7.67 -5.53
CA GLN A 64 5.67 -8.14 -5.52
C GLN A 64 6.04 -8.84 -4.21
N LEU A 65 5.34 -8.55 -3.13
CA LEU A 65 5.54 -9.22 -1.85
C LEU A 65 4.83 -10.58 -1.77
N GLY A 66 4.02 -10.92 -2.77
CA GLY A 66 3.27 -12.17 -2.79
C GLY A 66 1.84 -12.06 -2.27
N TYR A 67 1.37 -10.88 -2.01
CA TYR A 67 -0.01 -10.67 -1.54
C TYR A 67 -0.93 -10.34 -2.71
N GLU A 68 -2.23 -10.59 -2.51
CA GLU A 68 -3.24 -10.20 -3.48
C GLU A 68 -3.82 -8.84 -3.13
N VAL A 69 -4.05 -8.04 -4.15
CA VAL A 69 -4.71 -6.74 -4.01
C VAL A 69 -6.04 -6.81 -4.74
N ALA A 70 -7.11 -6.58 -3.99
CA ALA A 70 -8.44 -6.49 -4.58
C ALA A 70 -8.63 -5.11 -5.19
N ALA A 71 -9.07 -5.09 -6.43
CA ALA A 71 -9.32 -3.82 -7.12
C ALA A 71 -10.55 -3.11 -6.56
#